data_3b1f495ec0a037ca2d54f425b4c5b75a
#
_entry.id   3b1f495ec0a037ca2d54f425b4c5b75a
#
_cell.length_a   1.000
_cell.length_b   1.000
_cell.length_c   1.000
_cell.angle_alpha   90.00
_cell.angle_beta   90.00
_cell.angle_gamma   90.00
#
_symmetry.space_group_name_H-M   'P 1'
#
loop_
_entity.id
_entity.type
_entity.pdbx_description
1 polymer ?
#
loop_
_entity_poly.entity_id
_entity_poly.type
_entity_poly.pdbx_seq_one_letter_code
_entity_poly.pdbx_strand_id
1 'polypeptide(L)'
;GSCIDWREWKDDEVELLQAIALQLAIAISQAELYAQTQNSARIAQEKAKQLELTLHELQQTQAQLIQSEKMSSLGQMVAGIAHEINNPTSFIYSNIEPASEYINHLFSLLELYQKHYPYPAVEIRDRIEAIELDFLVKDLPKLLNSMQVGATRIRDIVRSLRTFSRLDESDMKQVDIHEGIDSTLMILEHRLKKVGSFSGIQIIKEYEKLPLIECYAGQLNQVFMNILVNAIDALEEVIGNTSSVSGKDEQNTNY
;
A
#
# COMPACT_ATOMS: atom_id res chain seq x y z
N GLY A 1 -23.27 -97.65 16.86
CA GLY A 1 -22.41 -97.39 15.75
C GLY A 1 -23.18 -96.63 14.72
N SER A 2 -22.98 -95.32 14.57
CA SER A 2 -23.51 -94.50 13.49
C SER A 2 -22.63 -94.66 12.25
N CYS A 3 -23.13 -95.41 11.27
CA CYS A 3 -22.54 -95.41 9.95
C CYS A 3 -22.66 -93.95 9.40
N ILE A 4 -21.53 -93.28 9.27
CA ILE A 4 -21.46 -92.08 8.43
C ILE A 4 -21.41 -92.61 6.99
N ASP A 5 -22.56 -92.51 6.30
CA ASP A 5 -22.62 -92.80 4.87
C ASP A 5 -21.79 -91.74 4.16
N TRP A 6 -20.62 -92.13 3.66
CA TRP A 6 -19.77 -91.28 2.83
C TRP A 6 -20.42 -91.22 1.48
N ARG A 7 -21.04 -90.08 1.17
CA ARG A 7 -21.57 -89.77 -0.17
C ARG A 7 -20.38 -89.63 -1.14
N GLU A 8 -20.31 -90.47 -2.13
CA GLU A 8 -19.41 -90.26 -3.25
C GLU A 8 -19.94 -89.14 -4.13
N TRP A 9 -19.12 -88.11 -4.38
CA TRP A 9 -19.43 -87.05 -5.24
C TRP A 9 -19.42 -87.46 -6.70
N LYS A 10 -20.42 -87.13 -7.51
CA LYS A 10 -20.42 -87.40 -8.94
C LYS A 10 -19.53 -86.39 -9.64
N ASP A 11 -18.95 -86.76 -10.79
CA ASP A 11 -18.03 -85.87 -11.53
C ASP A 11 -18.65 -84.54 -11.92
N ASP A 12 -19.89 -84.54 -12.29
CA ASP A 12 -20.67 -83.32 -12.60
C ASP A 12 -20.89 -82.36 -11.38
N GLU A 13 -21.06 -82.91 -10.19
CA GLU A 13 -21.13 -82.16 -8.94
C GLU A 13 -19.77 -81.52 -8.58
N VAL A 14 -18.66 -82.28 -8.82
CA VAL A 14 -17.29 -81.80 -8.61
C VAL A 14 -16.95 -80.68 -9.59
N GLU A 15 -17.29 -80.84 -10.89
CA GLU A 15 -17.13 -79.78 -11.91
C GLU A 15 -17.92 -78.50 -11.55
N LEU A 16 -19.17 -78.68 -11.12
CA LEU A 16 -19.99 -77.47 -10.72
C LEU A 16 -19.39 -76.78 -9.52
N LEU A 17 -18.92 -77.50 -8.51
CA LEU A 17 -18.26 -76.94 -7.33
C LEU A 17 -16.96 -76.18 -7.70
N GLN A 18 -16.15 -76.76 -8.61
CA GLN A 18 -14.95 -76.07 -9.10
C GLN A 18 -15.27 -74.86 -9.86
N ALA A 19 -16.29 -74.82 -10.72
CA ALA A 19 -16.73 -73.66 -11.44
C ALA A 19 -17.22 -72.53 -10.47
N ILE A 20 -18.02 -72.92 -9.45
CA ILE A 20 -18.48 -71.97 -8.42
C ILE A 20 -17.30 -71.41 -7.61
N ALA A 21 -16.35 -72.28 -7.19
CA ALA A 21 -15.16 -71.83 -6.45
C ALA A 21 -14.31 -70.88 -7.26
N LEU A 22 -14.13 -71.11 -8.56
CA LEU A 22 -13.42 -70.22 -9.46
C LEU A 22 -14.15 -68.84 -9.63
N GLN A 23 -15.46 -68.87 -9.79
CA GLN A 23 -16.29 -67.64 -9.87
C GLN A 23 -16.23 -66.84 -8.57
N LEU A 24 -16.29 -67.50 -7.42
CA LEU A 24 -16.13 -66.84 -6.11
C LEU A 24 -14.75 -66.26 -5.93
N ALA A 25 -13.69 -66.96 -6.32
CA ALA A 25 -12.30 -66.44 -6.25
C ALA A 25 -12.12 -65.18 -7.11
N ILE A 26 -12.69 -65.20 -8.33
CA ILE A 26 -12.67 -63.99 -9.22
C ILE A 26 -13.46 -62.86 -8.60
N ALA A 27 -14.65 -63.11 -8.07
CA ALA A 27 -15.49 -62.09 -7.46
C ALA A 27 -14.84 -61.44 -6.23
N ILE A 28 -14.18 -62.27 -5.36
CA ILE A 28 -13.43 -61.77 -4.19
C ILE A 28 -12.24 -60.91 -4.65
N SER A 29 -11.45 -61.41 -5.61
CA SER A 29 -10.31 -60.64 -6.14
C SER A 29 -10.74 -59.30 -6.78
N GLN A 30 -11.85 -59.30 -7.52
CA GLN A 30 -12.42 -58.05 -8.07
C GLN A 30 -12.88 -57.09 -6.96
N ALA A 31 -13.56 -57.61 -5.92
CA ALA A 31 -13.99 -56.76 -4.78
C ALA A 31 -12.81 -56.13 -4.03
N GLU A 32 -11.75 -56.95 -3.79
CA GLU A 32 -10.51 -56.43 -3.16
C GLU A 32 -9.81 -55.37 -4.00
N LEU A 33 -9.68 -55.58 -5.32
CA LEU A 33 -9.07 -54.63 -6.24
C LEU A 33 -9.91 -53.31 -6.31
N TYR A 34 -11.24 -53.47 -6.33
CA TYR A 34 -12.13 -52.28 -6.32
C TYR A 34 -12.00 -51.49 -5.02
N ALA A 35 -11.97 -52.17 -3.87
CA ALA A 35 -11.77 -51.52 -2.56
C ALA A 35 -10.39 -50.83 -2.47
N GLN A 36 -9.34 -51.45 -2.98
CA GLN A 36 -8.00 -50.86 -3.04
C GLN A 36 -7.96 -49.63 -3.95
N THR A 37 -8.63 -49.70 -5.13
CA THR A 37 -8.69 -48.57 -6.07
C THR A 37 -9.44 -47.39 -5.46
N GLN A 38 -10.59 -47.64 -4.83
CA GLN A 38 -11.36 -46.58 -4.13
C GLN A 38 -10.54 -45.94 -3.00
N ASN A 39 -9.86 -46.73 -2.18
CA ASN A 39 -9.03 -46.19 -1.10
C ASN A 39 -7.85 -45.35 -1.65
N SER A 40 -7.21 -45.82 -2.72
CA SER A 40 -6.15 -45.08 -3.40
C SER A 40 -6.66 -43.75 -3.98
N ALA A 41 -7.83 -43.75 -4.61
CA ALA A 41 -8.46 -42.55 -5.14
C ALA A 41 -8.81 -41.54 -4.02
N ARG A 42 -9.34 -41.99 -2.89
CA ARG A 42 -9.63 -41.16 -1.72
C ARG A 42 -8.37 -40.51 -1.16
N ILE A 43 -7.30 -41.31 -0.98
CA ILE A 43 -6.00 -40.80 -0.49
C ILE A 43 -5.41 -39.79 -1.46
N ALA A 44 -5.50 -40.04 -2.77
CA ALA A 44 -5.02 -39.11 -3.78
C ALA A 44 -5.80 -37.78 -3.75
N GLN A 45 -7.12 -37.81 -3.58
CA GLN A 45 -7.95 -36.62 -3.46
C GLN A 45 -7.67 -35.80 -2.20
N GLU A 46 -7.45 -36.50 -1.05
CA GLU A 46 -7.07 -35.83 0.19
C GLU A 46 -5.71 -35.12 0.06
N LYS A 47 -4.72 -35.83 -0.54
CA LYS A 47 -3.39 -35.25 -0.79
C LYS A 47 -3.43 -34.08 -1.77
N ALA A 48 -4.24 -34.16 -2.83
CA ALA A 48 -4.41 -33.06 -3.78
C ALA A 48 -4.98 -31.81 -3.09
N LYS A 49 -6.02 -31.96 -2.26
CA LYS A 49 -6.59 -30.86 -1.48
C LYS A 49 -5.58 -30.26 -0.50
N GLN A 50 -4.80 -31.09 0.17
CA GLN A 50 -3.77 -30.62 1.10
C GLN A 50 -2.66 -29.85 0.36
N LEU A 51 -2.25 -30.35 -0.81
CA LEU A 51 -1.25 -29.68 -1.65
C LEU A 51 -1.74 -28.31 -2.11
N GLU A 52 -3.00 -28.22 -2.52
CA GLU A 52 -3.62 -26.94 -2.93
C GLU A 52 -3.60 -25.90 -1.80
N LEU A 53 -3.97 -26.30 -0.59
CA LEU A 53 -3.91 -25.44 0.60
C LEU A 53 -2.47 -24.99 0.88
N THR A 54 -1.51 -25.92 0.83
CA THR A 54 -0.09 -25.61 1.08
C THR A 54 0.49 -24.68 0.01
N LEU A 55 0.11 -24.88 -1.26
CA LEU A 55 0.50 -23.98 -2.36
C LEU A 55 -0.06 -22.56 -2.15
N HIS A 56 -1.31 -22.43 -1.74
CA HIS A 56 -1.92 -21.14 -1.45
C HIS A 56 -1.21 -20.43 -0.29
N GLU A 57 -0.93 -21.13 0.80
CA GLU A 57 -0.19 -20.60 1.94
C GLU A 57 1.24 -20.18 1.57
N LEU A 58 1.92 -21.00 0.75
CA LEU A 58 3.26 -20.69 0.24
C LEU A 58 3.25 -19.41 -0.62
N GLN A 59 2.28 -19.28 -1.53
CA GLN A 59 2.13 -18.09 -2.36
C GLN A 59 1.87 -16.82 -1.52
N GLN A 60 1.01 -16.90 -0.51
CA GLN A 60 0.80 -15.79 0.42
C GLN A 60 2.08 -15.42 1.17
N THR A 61 2.77 -16.41 1.70
CA THR A 61 4.03 -16.18 2.43
C THR A 61 5.10 -15.59 1.53
N GLN A 62 5.21 -16.05 0.29
CA GLN A 62 6.14 -15.51 -0.69
C GLN A 62 5.82 -14.06 -1.05
N ALA A 63 4.54 -13.71 -1.24
CA ALA A 63 4.12 -12.34 -1.49
C ALA A 63 4.45 -11.42 -0.31
N GLN A 64 4.23 -11.88 0.93
CA GLN A 64 4.59 -11.14 2.14
C GLN A 64 6.10 -10.93 2.26
N LEU A 65 6.90 -11.94 1.97
CA LEU A 65 8.38 -11.84 1.99
C LEU A 65 8.88 -10.83 0.96
N ILE A 66 8.38 -10.90 -0.28
CA ILE A 66 8.74 -9.95 -1.34
C ILE A 66 8.36 -8.51 -0.94
N GLN A 67 7.20 -8.33 -0.34
CA GLN A 67 6.75 -7.02 0.13
C GLN A 67 7.62 -6.51 1.28
N SER A 68 7.97 -7.38 2.24
CA SER A 68 8.86 -7.05 3.35
C SER A 68 10.27 -6.67 2.86
N GLU A 69 10.83 -7.44 1.92
CA GLU A 69 12.14 -7.16 1.32
C GLU A 69 12.13 -5.82 0.56
N LYS A 70 11.09 -5.54 -0.24
CA LYS A 70 10.92 -4.25 -0.91
C LYS A 70 10.85 -3.10 0.09
N MET A 71 10.15 -3.28 1.21
CA MET A 71 10.03 -2.26 2.25
C MET A 71 11.37 -2.04 2.98
N SER A 72 12.10 -3.10 3.33
CA SER A 72 13.42 -2.99 3.95
C SER A 72 14.42 -2.29 3.02
N SER A 73 14.47 -2.70 1.74
CA SER A 73 15.31 -2.03 0.74
C SER A 73 14.95 -0.56 0.55
N LEU A 74 13.64 -0.23 0.49
CA LEU A 74 13.17 1.14 0.44
C LEU A 74 13.59 1.91 1.70
N GLY A 75 13.50 1.28 2.87
CA GLY A 75 13.90 1.84 4.14
C GLY A 75 15.36 2.31 4.15
N GLN A 76 16.28 1.44 3.76
CA GLN A 76 17.71 1.77 3.69
C GLN A 76 18.02 2.88 2.67
N MET A 77 17.42 2.82 1.48
CA MET A 77 17.58 3.86 0.47
C MET A 77 17.04 5.21 0.94
N VAL A 78 15.87 5.23 1.58
CA VAL A 78 15.24 6.45 2.10
C VAL A 78 16.08 7.10 3.19
N ALA A 79 16.70 6.32 4.08
CA ALA A 79 17.55 6.88 5.14
C ALA A 79 18.75 7.65 4.57
N GLY A 80 19.40 7.13 3.51
CA GLY A 80 20.50 7.81 2.82
C GLY A 80 20.02 9.06 2.07
N ILE A 81 18.99 8.92 1.26
CA ILE A 81 18.42 10.01 0.46
C ILE A 81 17.85 11.12 1.35
N ALA A 82 17.24 10.76 2.49
CA ALA A 82 16.70 11.73 3.44
C ALA A 82 17.77 12.70 3.96
N HIS A 83 18.98 12.23 4.24
CA HIS A 83 20.11 13.08 4.62
C HIS A 83 20.54 14.01 3.46
N GLU A 84 20.61 13.48 2.25
CA GLU A 84 21.04 14.26 1.08
C GLU A 84 19.99 15.30 0.65
N ILE A 85 18.70 15.04 0.85
CA ILE A 85 17.61 16.01 0.58
C ILE A 85 17.49 17.03 1.72
N ASN A 86 17.63 16.61 2.97
CA ASN A 86 17.53 17.54 4.11
C ASN A 86 18.59 18.64 4.08
N ASN A 87 19.79 18.36 3.62
CA ASN A 87 20.87 19.34 3.57
C ASN A 87 20.51 20.56 2.71
N PRO A 88 20.24 20.44 1.38
CA PRO A 88 19.86 21.58 0.56
C PRO A 88 18.54 22.23 1.01
N THR A 89 17.57 21.42 1.47
CA THR A 89 16.28 21.94 1.94
C THR A 89 16.45 22.80 3.19
N SER A 90 17.32 22.39 4.12
CA SER A 90 17.64 23.18 5.31
C SER A 90 18.30 24.50 4.95
N PHE A 91 19.21 24.53 3.96
CA PHE A 91 19.82 25.77 3.48
C PHE A 91 18.78 26.71 2.84
N ILE A 92 17.86 26.16 2.03
CA ILE A 92 16.78 26.96 1.44
C ILE A 92 15.91 27.53 2.55
N TYR A 93 15.42 26.70 3.46
CA TYR A 93 14.53 27.09 4.53
C TYR A 93 15.14 28.14 5.45
N SER A 94 16.42 27.98 5.88
CA SER A 94 17.10 28.90 6.77
C SER A 94 17.43 30.25 6.12
N ASN A 95 17.50 30.32 4.79
CA ASN A 95 17.79 31.57 4.07
C ASN A 95 16.55 32.35 3.68
N ILE A 96 15.38 31.73 3.62
CA ILE A 96 14.13 32.43 3.23
C ILE A 96 13.72 33.45 4.29
N GLU A 97 13.82 33.13 5.57
CA GLU A 97 13.43 34.02 6.66
C GLU A 97 14.30 35.30 6.70
N PRO A 98 15.66 35.22 6.73
CA PRO A 98 16.50 36.42 6.61
C PRO A 98 16.27 37.20 5.30
N ALA A 99 16.07 36.52 4.18
CA ALA A 99 15.77 37.18 2.91
C ALA A 99 14.46 37.97 2.98
N SER A 100 13.43 37.41 3.61
CA SER A 100 12.16 38.09 3.83
C SER A 100 12.33 39.34 4.72
N GLU A 101 13.12 39.25 5.80
CA GLU A 101 13.42 40.40 6.65
C GLU A 101 14.17 41.49 5.89
N TYR A 102 15.20 41.14 5.10
CA TYR A 102 15.94 42.12 4.31
C TYR A 102 15.06 42.82 3.29
N ILE A 103 14.17 42.10 2.64
CA ILE A 103 13.21 42.67 1.68
C ILE A 103 12.23 43.59 2.37
N ASN A 104 11.72 43.23 3.55
CA ASN A 104 10.82 44.12 4.32
C ASN A 104 11.54 45.40 4.76
N HIS A 105 12.81 45.31 5.15
CA HIS A 105 13.59 46.53 5.46
C HIS A 105 13.79 47.43 4.23
N LEU A 106 14.06 46.82 3.06
CA LEU A 106 14.18 47.59 1.79
C LEU A 106 12.86 48.22 1.39
N PHE A 107 11.74 47.52 1.56
CA PHE A 107 10.41 48.07 1.27
C PHE A 107 10.07 49.24 2.22
N SER A 108 10.37 49.08 3.51
CA SER A 108 10.16 50.14 4.47
C SER A 108 10.99 51.41 4.14
N LEU A 109 12.25 51.20 3.72
CA LEU A 109 13.08 52.32 3.25
C LEU A 109 12.54 52.97 1.98
N LEU A 110 12.05 52.16 1.05
CA LEU A 110 11.43 52.62 -0.19
C LEU A 110 10.15 53.44 0.07
N GLU A 111 9.29 52.99 0.97
CA GLU A 111 8.10 53.76 1.39
C GLU A 111 8.47 55.12 2.00
N LEU A 112 9.49 55.16 2.88
CA LEU A 112 10.00 56.39 3.44
C LEU A 112 10.54 57.33 2.36
N TYR A 113 11.28 56.78 1.38
CA TYR A 113 11.77 57.56 0.26
C TYR A 113 10.64 58.13 -0.59
N GLN A 114 9.65 57.35 -0.96
CA GLN A 114 8.49 57.79 -1.71
C GLN A 114 7.69 58.85 -0.96
N LYS A 115 7.55 58.72 0.35
CA LYS A 115 6.83 59.69 1.20
C LYS A 115 7.56 61.03 1.26
N HIS A 116 8.86 61.04 1.35
CA HIS A 116 9.66 62.28 1.48
C HIS A 116 10.08 62.87 0.15
N TYR A 117 10.04 62.08 -0.94
CA TYR A 117 10.39 62.53 -2.31
C TYR A 117 9.29 62.18 -3.30
N PRO A 118 8.11 62.86 -3.20
CA PRO A 118 6.93 62.52 -4.00
C PRO A 118 7.04 62.88 -5.49
N TYR A 119 8.01 63.72 -5.87
CA TYR A 119 8.30 64.11 -7.25
C TYR A 119 9.72 63.72 -7.64
N PRO A 120 9.96 62.44 -7.92
CA PRO A 120 11.31 61.98 -8.27
C PRO A 120 11.72 62.47 -9.68
N ALA A 121 13.02 62.50 -9.94
CA ALA A 121 13.57 62.75 -11.26
C ALA A 121 12.96 61.82 -12.32
N VAL A 122 12.89 62.30 -13.57
CA VAL A 122 12.27 61.55 -14.69
C VAL A 122 12.86 60.15 -14.81
N GLU A 123 14.16 60.02 -14.69
CA GLU A 123 14.86 58.73 -14.78
C GLU A 123 14.40 57.72 -13.69
N ILE A 124 14.14 58.21 -12.47
CA ILE A 124 13.63 57.35 -11.37
C ILE A 124 12.19 56.95 -11.63
N ARG A 125 11.34 57.89 -12.09
CA ARG A 125 9.95 57.61 -12.42
C ARG A 125 9.84 56.59 -13.55
N ASP A 126 10.60 56.76 -14.63
CA ASP A 126 10.59 55.87 -15.78
C ASP A 126 11.09 54.47 -15.36
N ARG A 127 12.04 54.39 -14.41
CA ARG A 127 12.50 53.12 -13.87
C ARG A 127 11.47 52.42 -12.99
N ILE A 128 10.77 53.16 -12.12
CA ILE A 128 9.67 52.66 -11.28
C ILE A 128 8.55 52.04 -12.16
N GLU A 129 8.19 52.75 -13.23
CA GLU A 129 7.19 52.28 -14.18
C GLU A 129 7.67 51.02 -14.95
N ALA A 130 8.90 51.05 -15.46
CA ALA A 130 9.48 49.95 -16.24
C ALA A 130 9.60 48.64 -15.43
N ILE A 131 9.82 48.70 -14.11
CA ILE A 131 9.89 47.49 -13.26
C ILE A 131 8.56 47.12 -12.61
N GLU A 132 7.49 47.89 -12.87
CA GLU A 132 6.18 47.69 -12.25
C GLU A 132 6.32 47.57 -10.70
N LEU A 133 6.95 48.58 -10.09
CA LEU A 133 7.36 48.53 -8.68
C LEU A 133 6.23 48.14 -7.72
N ASP A 134 5.01 48.65 -7.93
CA ASP A 134 3.83 48.35 -7.11
C ASP A 134 3.45 46.86 -7.18
N PHE A 135 3.65 46.23 -8.33
CA PHE A 135 3.46 44.80 -8.49
C PHE A 135 4.55 44.03 -7.76
N LEU A 136 5.81 44.40 -7.95
CA LEU A 136 6.96 43.75 -7.30
C LEU A 136 6.84 43.74 -5.76
N VAL A 137 6.47 44.91 -5.16
CA VAL A 137 6.28 45.02 -3.70
C VAL A 137 5.20 44.08 -3.17
N LYS A 138 4.13 43.86 -3.96
CA LYS A 138 3.03 42.98 -3.57
C LYS A 138 3.31 41.48 -3.86
N ASP A 139 4.10 41.20 -4.88
CA ASP A 139 4.31 39.81 -5.35
C ASP A 139 5.51 39.15 -4.68
N LEU A 140 6.60 39.85 -4.44
CA LEU A 140 7.82 39.28 -3.87
C LEU A 140 7.61 38.61 -2.50
N PRO A 141 6.81 39.17 -1.56
CA PRO A 141 6.45 38.46 -0.32
C PRO A 141 5.69 37.16 -0.55
N LYS A 142 4.82 37.09 -1.59
CA LYS A 142 4.09 35.88 -1.94
C LYS A 142 5.00 34.81 -2.49
N LEU A 143 5.98 35.20 -3.31
CA LEU A 143 7.00 34.27 -3.83
C LEU A 143 7.81 33.66 -2.71
N LEU A 144 8.28 34.49 -1.76
CA LEU A 144 9.04 34.00 -0.57
C LEU A 144 8.19 33.05 0.28
N ASN A 145 6.94 33.39 0.54
CA ASN A 145 6.02 32.52 1.26
C ASN A 145 5.77 31.20 0.53
N SER A 146 5.62 31.22 -0.80
CA SER A 146 5.46 30.00 -1.61
C SER A 146 6.72 29.12 -1.53
N MET A 147 7.91 29.71 -1.57
CA MET A 147 9.17 28.98 -1.39
C MET A 147 9.28 28.37 0.01
N GLN A 148 8.87 29.11 1.04
CA GLN A 148 8.87 28.62 2.43
C GLN A 148 7.92 27.42 2.61
N VAL A 149 6.71 27.51 2.07
CA VAL A 149 5.72 26.41 2.08
C VAL A 149 6.28 25.20 1.35
N GLY A 150 6.91 25.38 0.19
CA GLY A 150 7.54 24.29 -0.57
C GLY A 150 8.66 23.62 0.19
N ALA A 151 9.56 24.39 0.79
CA ALA A 151 10.68 23.87 1.58
C ALA A 151 10.18 23.12 2.85
N THR A 152 9.18 23.66 3.54
CA THR A 152 8.54 22.99 4.68
C THR A 152 7.93 21.65 4.25
N ARG A 153 7.21 21.63 3.12
CA ARG A 153 6.60 20.40 2.62
C ARG A 153 7.65 19.31 2.29
N ILE A 154 8.76 19.70 1.65
CA ILE A 154 9.85 18.75 1.38
C ILE A 154 10.39 18.17 2.68
N ARG A 155 10.64 19.02 3.70
CA ARG A 155 11.12 18.58 5.02
C ARG A 155 10.15 17.61 5.69
N ASP A 156 8.84 17.88 5.62
CA ASP A 156 7.81 17.03 6.22
C ASP A 156 7.71 15.68 5.50
N ILE A 157 7.80 15.66 4.17
CA ILE A 157 7.87 14.41 3.38
C ILE A 157 9.10 13.59 3.78
N VAL A 158 10.27 14.20 3.85
CA VAL A 158 11.51 13.50 4.23
C VAL A 158 11.44 12.98 5.66
N ARG A 159 10.85 13.75 6.59
CA ARG A 159 10.63 13.30 7.97
C ARG A 159 9.69 12.07 8.00
N SER A 160 8.59 12.10 7.28
CA SER A 160 7.64 10.99 7.22
C SER A 160 8.24 9.75 6.58
N LEU A 161 9.00 9.91 5.50
CA LEU A 161 9.76 8.82 4.89
C LEU A 161 10.77 8.21 5.86
N ARG A 162 11.47 9.03 6.66
CA ARG A 162 12.40 8.55 7.68
C ARG A 162 11.69 7.82 8.81
N THR A 163 10.57 8.35 9.30
CA THR A 163 9.76 7.69 10.35
C THR A 163 9.25 6.34 9.86
N PHE A 164 8.82 6.28 8.61
CA PHE A 164 8.37 5.04 7.97
C PHE A 164 9.52 4.05 7.73
N SER A 165 10.69 4.54 7.31
CA SER A 165 11.90 3.78 6.96
C SER A 165 12.62 3.14 8.16
N ARG A 166 12.27 3.47 9.41
CA ARG A 166 12.83 2.85 10.63
C ARG A 166 12.41 1.37 10.81
N LEU A 167 12.11 0.69 9.71
CA LEU A 167 11.76 -0.74 9.67
C LEU A 167 12.87 -1.66 10.23
N ASP A 168 14.15 -1.21 10.18
CA ASP A 168 15.30 -2.00 10.62
C ASP A 168 15.68 -1.77 12.10
N GLU A 169 14.95 -0.92 12.83
CA GLU A 169 15.16 -0.81 14.27
C GLU A 169 14.58 -2.03 14.98
N SER A 170 15.46 -2.97 15.32
CA SER A 170 15.12 -4.22 16.02
C SER A 170 14.65 -4.04 17.45
N ASP A 171 14.67 -2.81 17.97
CA ASP A 171 14.38 -2.52 19.37
C ASP A 171 12.96 -2.03 19.56
N MET A 172 12.30 -2.54 20.60
CA MET A 172 11.03 -2.00 21.08
C MET A 172 11.24 -0.61 21.65
N LYS A 173 10.40 0.33 21.23
CA LYS A 173 10.47 1.74 21.64
C LYS A 173 9.09 2.28 21.97
N GLN A 174 9.06 3.34 22.76
CA GLN A 174 7.88 4.14 23.01
C GLN A 174 7.51 4.92 21.75
N VAL A 175 6.35 4.64 21.16
CA VAL A 175 5.92 5.16 19.86
C VAL A 175 4.56 5.85 19.99
N ASP A 176 4.44 6.99 19.32
CA ASP A 176 3.15 7.64 19.07
C ASP A 176 2.50 7.00 17.82
N ILE A 177 1.36 6.35 18.03
CA ILE A 177 0.60 5.69 16.96
C ILE A 177 0.13 6.69 15.90
N HIS A 178 -0.27 7.91 16.32
CA HIS A 178 -0.76 8.91 15.39
C HIS A 178 0.33 9.38 14.43
N GLU A 179 1.57 9.52 14.90
CA GLU A 179 2.71 9.86 14.04
C GLU A 179 2.96 8.77 12.97
N GLY A 180 2.79 7.49 13.34
CA GLY A 180 2.90 6.36 12.40
C GLY A 180 1.81 6.38 11.32
N ILE A 181 0.56 6.60 11.71
CA ILE A 181 -0.58 6.71 10.79
C ILE A 181 -0.40 7.93 9.87
N ASP A 182 -0.06 9.09 10.43
CA ASP A 182 0.11 10.33 9.68
C ASP A 182 1.26 10.23 8.66
N SER A 183 2.38 9.62 9.05
CA SER A 183 3.50 9.36 8.14
C SER A 183 3.10 8.44 6.99
N THR A 184 2.31 7.40 7.27
CA THR A 184 1.80 6.49 6.25
C THR A 184 0.83 7.18 5.29
N LEU A 185 -0.12 7.99 5.81
CA LEU A 185 -1.04 8.78 5.00
C LEU A 185 -0.31 9.79 4.11
N MET A 186 0.77 10.41 4.59
CA MET A 186 1.58 11.34 3.79
C MET A 186 2.27 10.64 2.63
N ILE A 187 2.78 9.42 2.82
CA ILE A 187 3.37 8.61 1.74
C ILE A 187 2.32 8.26 0.67
N LEU A 188 1.09 7.98 1.10
CA LEU A 188 -0.02 7.63 0.23
C LEU A 188 -0.76 8.85 -0.35
N GLU A 189 -0.33 10.10 -0.03
CA GLU A 189 -1.03 11.32 -0.43
C GLU A 189 -1.29 11.41 -1.93
N HIS A 190 -0.36 10.91 -2.75
CA HIS A 190 -0.50 10.92 -4.21
C HIS A 190 -1.67 10.05 -4.70
N ARG A 191 -1.99 8.95 -4.01
CA ARG A 191 -3.14 8.08 -4.31
C ARG A 191 -4.45 8.64 -3.78
N LEU A 192 -4.39 9.44 -2.72
CA LEU A 192 -5.56 10.05 -2.09
C LEU A 192 -6.08 11.28 -2.85
N LYS A 193 -5.21 11.92 -3.65
CA LYS A 193 -5.55 13.14 -4.39
C LYS A 193 -6.41 12.85 -5.60
N LYS A 194 -7.16 13.88 -6.01
CA LYS A 194 -7.95 13.88 -7.24
C LYS A 194 -7.05 13.69 -8.47
N VAL A 195 -7.35 12.68 -9.29
CA VAL A 195 -6.67 12.41 -10.57
C VAL A 195 -7.71 12.23 -11.67
N GLY A 196 -7.73 13.10 -12.67
CA GLY A 196 -8.70 13.05 -13.76
C GLY A 196 -10.15 13.24 -13.28
N SER A 197 -11.03 12.28 -13.59
CA SER A 197 -12.42 12.24 -13.15
C SER A 197 -12.62 11.76 -11.70
N PHE A 198 -11.59 11.20 -11.08
CA PHE A 198 -11.62 10.73 -9.70
C PHE A 198 -11.65 11.90 -8.72
N SER A 199 -12.66 11.97 -7.84
CA SER A 199 -12.85 13.09 -6.89
C SER A 199 -11.81 13.18 -5.78
N GLY A 200 -10.96 12.16 -5.65
CA GLY A 200 -10.06 11.97 -4.51
C GLY A 200 -10.77 11.32 -3.31
N ILE A 201 -9.97 10.81 -2.38
CA ILE A 201 -10.44 10.22 -1.12
C ILE A 201 -10.32 11.26 -0.04
N GLN A 202 -11.42 11.57 0.64
CA GLN A 202 -11.42 12.45 1.80
C GLN A 202 -10.98 11.68 3.03
N ILE A 203 -9.95 12.17 3.72
CA ILE A 203 -9.47 11.63 4.98
C ILE A 203 -10.03 12.45 6.14
N ILE A 204 -10.74 11.80 7.04
CA ILE A 204 -11.24 12.38 8.30
C ILE A 204 -10.42 11.75 9.42
N LYS A 205 -9.72 12.57 10.22
CA LYS A 205 -8.91 12.13 11.34
C LYS A 205 -9.63 12.47 12.63
N GLU A 206 -10.01 11.43 13.38
CA GLU A 206 -10.66 11.57 14.67
C GLU A 206 -9.76 10.92 15.72
N TYR A 207 -8.75 11.65 16.17
CA TYR A 207 -7.74 11.17 17.10
C TYR A 207 -8.10 11.56 18.53
N GLU A 208 -8.10 10.57 19.42
CA GLU A 208 -8.12 10.81 20.86
C GLU A 208 -6.69 10.83 21.41
N LYS A 209 -6.53 11.41 22.62
CA LYS A 209 -5.23 11.47 23.27
C LYS A 209 -4.83 10.08 23.76
N LEU A 210 -3.84 9.45 23.08
CA LEU A 210 -3.30 8.16 23.44
C LEU A 210 -1.97 8.29 24.19
N PRO A 211 -1.65 7.39 25.11
CA PRO A 211 -0.30 7.26 25.64
C PRO A 211 0.64 6.70 24.57
N LEU A 212 1.95 6.93 24.75
CA LEU A 212 2.97 6.23 23.97
C LEU A 212 2.87 4.73 24.27
N ILE A 213 3.01 3.90 23.23
CA ILE A 213 3.03 2.43 23.36
C ILE A 213 4.42 1.90 23.06
N GLU A 214 4.80 0.82 23.75
CA GLU A 214 6.05 0.13 23.51
C GLU A 214 5.84 -0.91 22.40
N CYS A 215 6.44 -0.68 21.23
CA CYS A 215 6.30 -1.58 20.08
C CYS A 215 7.46 -1.44 19.08
N TYR A 216 7.47 -2.32 18.10
CA TYR A 216 8.33 -2.23 16.91
C TYR A 216 7.71 -1.25 15.91
N ALA A 217 8.17 0.00 15.91
CA ALA A 217 7.60 1.07 15.10
C ALA A 217 7.51 0.72 13.61
N GLY A 218 8.54 0.08 13.05
CA GLY A 218 8.56 -0.33 11.66
C GLY A 218 7.50 -1.37 11.31
N GLN A 219 7.31 -2.38 12.17
CA GLN A 219 6.28 -3.41 11.96
C GLN A 219 4.88 -2.80 12.05
N LEU A 220 4.66 -1.88 12.99
CA LEU A 220 3.40 -1.19 13.14
C LEU A 220 3.09 -0.31 11.90
N ASN A 221 4.07 0.43 11.40
CA ASN A 221 3.92 1.24 10.19
C ASN A 221 3.62 0.37 8.96
N GLN A 222 4.19 -0.84 8.87
CA GLN A 222 3.87 -1.80 7.83
C GLN A 222 2.40 -2.27 7.91
N VAL A 223 1.88 -2.48 9.13
CA VAL A 223 0.45 -2.81 9.32
C VAL A 223 -0.42 -1.66 8.82
N PHE A 224 -0.11 -0.41 9.21
CA PHE A 224 -0.87 0.76 8.72
C PHE A 224 -0.82 0.88 7.20
N MET A 225 0.37 0.70 6.59
CA MET A 225 0.52 0.73 5.13
C MET A 225 -0.37 -0.32 4.46
N ASN A 226 -0.35 -1.56 4.93
CA ASN A 226 -1.11 -2.65 4.34
C ASN A 226 -2.62 -2.39 4.44
N ILE A 227 -3.10 -1.92 5.60
CA ILE A 227 -4.52 -1.63 5.81
C ILE A 227 -4.96 -0.46 4.92
N LEU A 228 -4.20 0.63 4.91
CA LEU A 228 -4.55 1.83 4.14
C LEU A 228 -4.48 1.60 2.63
N VAL A 229 -3.47 0.87 2.14
CA VAL A 229 -3.37 0.49 0.72
C VAL A 229 -4.57 -0.36 0.32
N ASN A 230 -4.92 -1.40 1.09
CA ASN A 230 -6.06 -2.24 0.78
C ASN A 230 -7.39 -1.45 0.80
N ALA A 231 -7.54 -0.51 1.73
CA ALA A 231 -8.72 0.36 1.78
C ALA A 231 -8.81 1.28 0.54
N ILE A 232 -7.68 1.86 0.12
CA ILE A 232 -7.60 2.70 -1.08
C ILE A 232 -7.92 1.87 -2.32
N ASP A 233 -7.32 0.66 -2.47
CA ASP A 233 -7.56 -0.24 -3.60
C ASP A 233 -9.04 -0.59 -3.73
N ALA A 234 -9.71 -0.93 -2.61
CA ALA A 234 -11.14 -1.23 -2.59
C ALA A 234 -12.00 -0.01 -3.00
N LEU A 235 -11.64 1.19 -2.57
CA LEU A 235 -12.35 2.42 -2.95
C LEU A 235 -12.13 2.77 -4.43
N GLU A 236 -10.91 2.62 -4.95
CA GLU A 236 -10.59 2.84 -6.36
C GLU A 236 -11.37 1.87 -7.26
N GLU A 237 -11.51 0.60 -6.87
CA GLU A 237 -12.28 -0.41 -7.60
C GLU A 237 -13.78 -0.06 -7.68
N VAL A 238 -14.38 0.34 -6.56
CA VAL A 238 -15.79 0.75 -6.51
C VAL A 238 -16.05 1.97 -7.41
N ILE A 239 -15.17 2.96 -7.35
CA ILE A 239 -15.31 4.20 -8.13
C ILE A 239 -15.08 3.92 -9.62
N GLY A 240 -14.09 3.09 -9.97
CA GLY A 240 -13.82 2.67 -11.35
C GLY A 240 -15.03 1.96 -11.99
N ASN A 241 -15.70 1.09 -11.24
CA ASN A 241 -16.89 0.38 -11.68
C ASN A 241 -18.11 1.31 -11.85
N THR A 242 -18.26 2.30 -10.97
CA THR A 242 -19.37 3.27 -11.04
C THR A 242 -19.25 4.18 -12.26
N SER A 243 -18.03 4.59 -12.61
CA SER A 243 -17.75 5.41 -13.80
C SER A 243 -18.01 4.66 -15.12
N SER A 244 -17.85 3.34 -15.12
CA SER A 244 -18.11 2.46 -16.28
C SER A 244 -19.60 2.23 -16.55
N VAL A 245 -20.44 2.35 -15.53
CA VAL A 245 -21.90 2.18 -15.63
C VAL A 245 -22.59 3.46 -16.11
N SER A 246 -22.13 4.65 -15.66
CA SER A 246 -22.70 5.94 -16.09
C SER A 246 -22.46 6.29 -17.57
N GLY A 247 -21.43 5.71 -18.18
CA GLY A 247 -21.12 5.96 -19.61
C GLY A 247 -21.93 5.12 -20.62
N LYS A 248 -22.76 4.19 -20.16
CA LYS A 248 -23.58 3.34 -21.06
C LYS A 248 -25.00 3.82 -21.27
N ASP A 249 -25.51 4.71 -20.45
CA ASP A 249 -26.89 5.19 -20.54
C ASP A 249 -27.09 6.42 -21.45
N GLU A 250 -26.01 7.09 -21.90
CA GLU A 250 -26.13 8.25 -22.80
C GLU A 250 -26.09 7.93 -24.30
N GLN A 251 -25.90 6.68 -24.70
CA GLN A 251 -25.85 6.30 -26.13
C GLN A 251 -27.14 5.68 -26.70
N ASN A 252 -28.22 5.61 -25.92
CA ASN A 252 -29.43 4.92 -26.38
C ASN A 252 -30.69 5.80 -26.50
N THR A 253 -30.52 7.11 -26.71
CA THR A 253 -31.67 8.01 -26.98
C THR A 253 -31.40 8.86 -28.23
N ASN A 254 -31.33 8.21 -29.38
CA ASN A 254 -31.55 8.84 -30.70
C ASN A 254 -32.06 7.78 -31.68
N TYR A 255 -33.37 7.63 -31.70
CA TYR A 255 -34.14 7.19 -32.85
C TYR A 255 -35.46 8.00 -32.90
#